data_9a4de3c12ab91b1f7a3bf5df18e7ee09
#
_entry.id   9a4de3c12ab91b1f7a3bf5df18e7ee09
#
_cell.length_a   1.000
_cell.length_b   1.000
_cell.length_c   1.000
_cell.angle_alpha   90.00
_cell.angle_beta   90.00
_cell.angle_gamma   90.00
#
_symmetry.space_group_name_H-M   'P 1'
#
loop_
_entity.id
_entity.type
_entity.pdbx_description
1 polymer ?
#
loop_
_entity_poly.entity_id
_entity_poly.type
_entity_poly.pdbx_seq_one_letter_code
_entity_poly.pdbx_strand_id
1 'polypeptide(L)'
;MARQIRYGRMISSALIGLLLVSCGSDSGNPASPTAPSGGFQAPANILRIDVSAPESIAPGESAPLTATAVKSDGSTENVTTSAVWSSSSTRVIQIGGDARATAVSVGEATVQARFQSRAGGRLVLVVPADTHKVSGRITEGELPLQGVSLRVIRGTGEGLSATSDFNGRFALYGVAGEVRIQASKPGYLDTFRDLSVGSTVTDNFELAPARERKNLAGTYALTLEASTCAGSSTFPNELRSRTYTANVTQSGQVLNVTLGGATFIVFSGMGDRFSGSIDPLETVVFRIGDPFYYYYYYLPNTFEVVERVDDSRSLTVAGIVTATVRGSEIAGTLNGSFIVLSGTQPPFRQFMSTCHSPSHTFVMRPR
;
A
#
# COMPACT_ATOMS: atom_id res chain seq x y z
N MET A 1 9.36 -11.22 -39.19
CA MET A 1 8.57 -10.21 -39.93
C MET A 1 7.89 -9.33 -38.89
N ALA A 2 8.48 -8.17 -38.57
CA ALA A 2 7.99 -7.24 -37.60
C ALA A 2 7.22 -6.11 -38.31
N ARG A 3 5.99 -5.84 -37.89
CA ARG A 3 5.22 -4.68 -38.35
C ARG A 3 5.20 -3.66 -37.21
N GLN A 4 5.95 -2.56 -37.41
CA GLN A 4 5.84 -1.35 -36.62
C GLN A 4 4.61 -0.54 -37.06
N ILE A 5 3.78 -0.13 -36.11
CA ILE A 5 2.70 0.84 -36.31
C ILE A 5 3.21 2.19 -35.80
N ARG A 6 3.41 3.12 -36.71
CA ARG A 6 3.74 4.52 -36.42
C ARG A 6 2.44 5.30 -36.19
N TYR A 7 2.32 5.96 -35.05
CA TYR A 7 1.31 7.01 -34.81
C TYR A 7 1.81 8.35 -35.32
N GLY A 8 1.14 8.88 -36.35
CA GLY A 8 1.38 10.22 -36.90
C GLY A 8 0.72 11.30 -36.02
N ARG A 9 1.49 12.33 -35.71
CA ARG A 9 0.99 13.60 -35.15
C ARG A 9 0.37 14.44 -36.27
N MET A 10 -0.92 14.79 -36.14
CA MET A 10 -1.55 15.87 -36.91
C MET A 10 -1.31 17.21 -36.20
N ILE A 11 -0.61 18.10 -36.88
CA ILE A 11 -0.47 19.53 -36.53
C ILE A 11 -1.47 20.29 -37.38
N SER A 12 -2.48 20.88 -36.74
CA SER A 12 -3.42 21.80 -37.43
C SER A 12 -2.88 23.22 -37.32
N SER A 13 -2.45 23.76 -38.44
CA SER A 13 -2.08 25.18 -38.58
C SER A 13 -3.33 25.98 -39.02
N ALA A 14 -3.80 26.87 -38.17
CA ALA A 14 -4.80 27.87 -38.55
C ALA A 14 -4.09 29.16 -39.03
N LEU A 15 -4.23 29.46 -40.30
CA LEU A 15 -3.85 30.77 -40.90
C LEU A 15 -4.94 31.80 -40.55
N ILE A 16 -4.57 32.86 -39.88
CA ILE A 16 -5.39 34.08 -39.78
C ILE A 16 -4.84 35.10 -40.75
N GLY A 17 -5.66 35.46 -41.72
CA GLY A 17 -5.35 36.44 -42.74
C GLY A 17 -5.33 37.87 -42.19
N LEU A 18 -4.30 38.63 -42.57
CA LEU A 18 -4.11 40.03 -42.25
C LEU A 18 -4.72 40.88 -43.38
N LEU A 19 -5.78 41.63 -43.07
CA LEU A 19 -6.32 42.68 -43.98
C LEU A 19 -5.59 44.01 -43.70
N LEU A 20 -4.80 44.44 -44.66
CA LEU A 20 -4.21 45.78 -44.69
C LEU A 20 -5.23 46.77 -45.28
N VAL A 21 -5.68 47.73 -44.49
CA VAL A 21 -6.33 48.95 -45.00
C VAL A 21 -5.33 50.11 -44.84
N SER A 22 -4.94 50.63 -45.95
CA SER A 22 -4.14 51.86 -46.05
C SER A 22 -5.08 53.06 -46.23
N CYS A 23 -4.93 54.07 -45.39
CA CYS A 23 -5.34 55.46 -45.78
C CYS A 23 -4.60 56.54 -44.98
N GLY A 24 -3.91 57.38 -45.68
CA GLY A 24 -3.93 58.82 -45.54
C GLY A 24 -3.10 59.50 -44.45
N SER A 25 -2.05 60.14 -44.92
CA SER A 25 -1.26 61.14 -44.19
C SER A 25 -2.10 62.32 -43.73
N ASP A 26 -1.92 62.74 -42.45
CA ASP A 26 -1.83 64.17 -42.16
C ASP A 26 -1.01 64.43 -40.88
N SER A 27 -0.14 65.49 -41.04
CA SER A 27 0.85 65.92 -40.07
C SER A 27 0.22 66.78 -38.97
N GLY A 28 0.38 66.39 -37.74
CA GLY A 28 0.04 67.22 -36.57
C GLY A 28 0.57 66.59 -35.32
N ASN A 29 1.74 67.10 -34.87
CA ASN A 29 2.35 66.63 -33.62
C ASN A 29 1.80 67.40 -32.41
N PRO A 30 1.04 66.70 -31.46
CA PRO A 30 1.01 67.13 -30.10
C PRO A 30 1.79 66.16 -29.24
N ALA A 31 2.61 66.67 -28.35
CA ALA A 31 3.42 65.96 -27.39
C ALA A 31 2.59 64.86 -26.66
N SER A 32 3.01 63.61 -26.78
CA SER A 32 2.47 62.51 -25.97
C SER A 32 2.74 62.76 -24.50
N PRO A 33 1.73 62.68 -23.63
CA PRO A 33 1.97 62.65 -22.20
C PRO A 33 2.70 61.32 -21.88
N THR A 34 3.87 61.47 -21.25
CA THR A 34 4.62 60.35 -20.68
C THR A 34 3.72 59.65 -19.66
N ALA A 35 3.15 58.50 -20.01
CA ALA A 35 2.45 57.65 -19.07
C ALA A 35 3.45 57.20 -18.01
N PRO A 36 3.12 57.29 -16.73
CA PRO A 36 3.97 56.71 -15.69
C PRO A 36 4.02 55.21 -15.93
N SER A 37 5.19 54.67 -16.19
CA SER A 37 5.46 53.23 -16.27
C SER A 37 5.47 52.61 -14.88
N GLY A 38 4.32 52.72 -14.21
CA GLY A 38 3.98 51.89 -13.07
C GLY A 38 3.41 50.57 -13.57
N GLY A 39 4.30 49.65 -13.95
CA GLY A 39 3.86 48.30 -14.27
C GLY A 39 3.14 47.71 -13.05
N PHE A 40 1.85 47.47 -13.20
CA PHE A 40 1.11 46.62 -12.23
C PHE A 40 1.75 45.24 -12.27
N GLN A 41 2.72 45.01 -11.41
CA GLN A 41 3.28 43.68 -11.21
C GLN A 41 2.20 42.88 -10.47
N ALA A 42 1.64 41.90 -11.12
CA ALA A 42 0.69 41.00 -10.47
C ALA A 42 1.34 40.44 -9.20
N PRO A 43 0.59 40.32 -8.09
CA PRO A 43 1.15 39.81 -6.87
C PRO A 43 1.72 38.40 -7.11
N ALA A 44 2.97 38.20 -6.69
CA ALA A 44 3.69 36.97 -6.91
C ALA A 44 2.99 35.81 -6.12
N ASN A 45 2.58 34.80 -6.85
CA ASN A 45 1.92 33.62 -6.26
C ASN A 45 2.94 32.71 -5.56
N ILE A 46 2.52 32.07 -4.46
CA ILE A 46 3.36 31.08 -3.78
C ILE A 46 3.40 29.80 -4.62
N LEU A 47 4.60 29.37 -4.97
CA LEU A 47 4.84 28.12 -5.71
C LEU A 47 4.95 26.93 -4.77
N ARG A 48 5.75 27.06 -3.70
CA ARG A 48 6.00 26.00 -2.71
C ARG A 48 6.37 26.58 -1.36
N ILE A 49 6.30 25.71 -0.33
CA ILE A 49 6.81 25.98 1.01
C ILE A 49 8.02 25.08 1.24
N ASP A 50 9.16 25.66 1.58
CA ASP A 50 10.36 24.96 1.97
C ASP A 50 10.41 24.90 3.51
N VAL A 51 10.51 23.69 4.08
CA VAL A 51 10.59 23.44 5.52
C VAL A 51 12.02 23.10 5.88
N SER A 52 12.61 23.84 6.84
CA SER A 52 13.88 23.48 7.46
C SER A 52 13.64 22.95 8.88
N ALA A 53 14.25 21.82 9.15
CA ALA A 53 14.27 21.13 10.45
C ALA A 53 15.57 20.34 10.57
N PRO A 54 16.05 20.01 11.79
CA PRO A 54 17.17 19.09 11.96
C PRO A 54 16.83 17.70 11.39
N GLU A 55 17.84 16.93 11.00
CA GLU A 55 17.65 15.54 10.52
C GLU A 55 17.20 14.62 11.66
N SER A 56 17.71 14.88 12.88
CA SER A 56 17.34 14.12 14.09
C SER A 56 17.27 15.03 15.31
N ILE A 57 16.45 14.59 16.27
CA ILE A 57 16.29 15.23 17.59
C ILE A 57 16.31 14.10 18.63
N ALA A 58 17.02 14.29 19.74
CA ALA A 58 17.00 13.28 20.80
C ALA A 58 15.67 13.31 21.58
N PRO A 59 15.20 12.15 22.10
CA PRO A 59 13.97 12.10 22.89
C PRO A 59 14.00 13.09 24.06
N GLY A 60 12.93 13.87 24.22
CA GLY A 60 12.80 14.93 25.24
C GLY A 60 13.37 16.28 24.82
N GLU A 61 14.14 16.36 23.75
CA GLU A 61 14.67 17.63 23.25
C GLU A 61 13.67 18.35 22.32
N SER A 62 13.92 19.65 22.12
CA SER A 62 13.13 20.51 21.24
C SER A 62 14.02 21.31 20.30
N ALA A 63 13.62 21.37 19.03
CA ALA A 63 14.35 22.10 18.00
C ALA A 63 13.44 23.09 17.26
N PRO A 64 13.96 24.24 16.79
CA PRO A 64 13.20 25.20 16.00
C PRO A 64 12.93 24.66 14.59
N LEU A 65 11.77 24.99 14.06
CA LEU A 65 11.38 24.77 12.67
C LEU A 65 11.32 26.11 11.96
N THR A 66 11.61 26.12 10.66
CA THR A 66 11.37 27.30 9.82
C THR A 66 10.62 26.92 8.56
N ALA A 67 9.74 27.82 8.09
CA ALA A 67 9.02 27.68 6.84
C ALA A 67 9.26 28.90 5.97
N THR A 68 9.66 28.68 4.71
CA THR A 68 9.93 29.71 3.71
C THR A 68 9.02 29.51 2.52
N ALA A 69 8.21 30.50 2.20
CA ALA A 69 7.42 30.53 0.97
C ALA A 69 8.29 31.01 -0.18
N VAL A 70 8.32 30.23 -1.26
CA VAL A 70 8.99 30.59 -2.52
C VAL A 70 7.92 31.02 -3.51
N LYS A 71 8.08 32.25 -4.07
CA LYS A 71 7.11 32.89 -4.95
C LYS A 71 7.48 32.76 -6.43
N SER A 72 6.52 33.06 -7.29
CA SER A 72 6.66 32.94 -8.76
C SER A 72 7.66 33.90 -9.38
N ASP A 73 8.01 35.00 -8.70
CA ASP A 73 9.04 35.95 -9.10
C ASP A 73 10.44 35.56 -8.57
N GLY A 74 10.57 34.39 -7.90
CA GLY A 74 11.80 33.93 -7.30
C GLY A 74 12.07 34.50 -5.90
N SER A 75 11.28 35.46 -5.43
CA SER A 75 11.42 35.99 -4.06
C SER A 75 10.99 34.95 -3.01
N THR A 76 11.51 35.11 -1.80
CA THR A 76 11.20 34.26 -0.66
C THR A 76 10.66 35.09 0.50
N GLU A 77 9.79 34.45 1.30
CA GLU A 77 9.20 35.06 2.50
C GLU A 77 9.23 34.05 3.66
N ASN A 78 9.71 34.51 4.83
CA ASN A 78 9.64 33.69 6.02
C ASN A 78 8.20 33.68 6.56
N VAL A 79 7.57 32.52 6.52
CA VAL A 79 6.18 32.31 6.95
C VAL A 79 6.08 31.44 8.20
N THR A 80 7.16 31.26 8.93
CA THR A 80 7.27 30.34 10.08
C THR A 80 6.17 30.57 11.11
N THR A 81 5.89 31.83 11.48
CA THR A 81 4.88 32.21 12.47
C THR A 81 3.46 32.28 11.91
N SER A 82 3.32 32.40 10.60
CA SER A 82 2.03 32.51 9.90
C SER A 82 1.56 31.17 9.33
N ALA A 83 2.45 30.17 9.27
CA ALA A 83 2.12 28.84 8.78
C ALA A 83 1.40 28.01 9.86
N VAL A 84 0.48 27.15 9.41
CA VAL A 84 -0.11 26.13 10.26
C VAL A 84 0.80 24.91 10.24
N TRP A 85 1.32 24.56 11.41
CA TRP A 85 2.21 23.44 11.59
C TRP A 85 1.46 22.16 11.99
N SER A 86 1.93 21.02 11.51
CA SER A 86 1.43 19.68 11.86
C SER A 86 2.53 18.63 11.80
N SER A 87 2.33 17.56 12.58
CA SER A 87 3.18 16.37 12.56
C SER A 87 2.38 15.17 12.06
N SER A 88 3.01 14.31 11.23
CA SER A 88 2.40 13.05 10.79
C SER A 88 2.21 12.05 11.93
N SER A 89 2.95 12.22 13.05
CA SER A 89 2.82 11.41 14.26
C SER A 89 3.11 12.25 15.51
N THR A 90 2.06 12.70 16.20
CA THR A 90 2.19 13.44 17.46
C THR A 90 2.72 12.60 18.63
N ARG A 91 2.73 11.25 18.47
CA ARG A 91 3.37 10.34 19.42
C ARG A 91 4.89 10.39 19.31
N VAL A 92 5.43 10.75 18.14
CA VAL A 92 6.87 10.85 17.88
C VAL A 92 7.36 12.28 18.02
N ILE A 93 6.69 13.24 17.37
CA ILE A 93 7.02 14.67 17.41
C ILE A 93 5.75 15.47 17.66
N GLN A 94 5.77 16.33 18.67
CA GLN A 94 4.76 17.37 18.89
C GLN A 94 5.31 18.72 18.42
N ILE A 95 4.44 19.57 17.88
CA ILE A 95 4.83 20.92 17.43
C ILE A 95 4.06 21.95 18.26
N GLY A 96 4.81 22.81 18.93
CA GLY A 96 4.27 23.93 19.69
C GLY A 96 3.83 25.09 18.80
N GLY A 97 3.03 26.02 19.36
CA GLY A 97 2.58 27.24 18.67
C GLY A 97 3.72 28.22 18.32
N ASP A 98 4.90 28.02 18.88
CA ASP A 98 6.14 28.75 18.64
C ASP A 98 6.98 28.16 17.47
N ALA A 99 6.41 27.24 16.69
CA ALA A 99 7.09 26.51 15.62
C ALA A 99 8.31 25.71 16.11
N ARG A 100 8.23 25.11 17.31
CA ARG A 100 9.25 24.19 17.83
C ARG A 100 8.74 22.74 17.80
N ALA A 101 9.57 21.87 17.27
CA ALA A 101 9.35 20.43 17.32
C ALA A 101 9.91 19.88 18.63
N THR A 102 9.09 19.18 19.41
CA THR A 102 9.50 18.47 20.63
C THR A 102 9.45 16.97 20.35
N ALA A 103 10.58 16.30 20.54
CA ALA A 103 10.71 14.85 20.38
C ALA A 103 10.10 14.12 21.60
N VAL A 104 9.08 13.27 21.34
CA VAL A 104 8.33 12.57 22.39
C VAL A 104 8.82 11.13 22.55
N SER A 105 8.94 10.40 21.46
CA SER A 105 9.40 9.01 21.47
C SER A 105 10.22 8.69 20.23
N VAL A 106 11.05 7.66 20.34
CA VAL A 106 11.89 7.15 19.23
C VAL A 106 11.02 6.76 18.03
N GLY A 107 11.45 7.17 16.83
CA GLY A 107 10.73 6.93 15.59
C GLY A 107 11.01 7.97 14.52
N GLU A 108 10.08 8.14 13.60
CA GLU A 108 10.13 9.19 12.57
C GLU A 108 8.78 9.86 12.39
N ALA A 109 8.81 11.15 12.08
CA ALA A 109 7.62 11.91 11.73
C ALA A 109 7.95 12.98 10.69
N THR A 110 7.01 13.23 9.77
CA THR A 110 7.09 14.38 8.86
C THR A 110 6.50 15.60 9.55
N VAL A 111 7.32 16.64 9.75
CA VAL A 111 6.86 17.96 10.15
C VAL A 111 6.42 18.72 8.92
N GLN A 112 5.23 19.29 8.92
CA GLN A 112 4.63 19.97 7.78
C GLN A 112 4.20 21.38 8.15
N ALA A 113 4.52 22.33 7.26
CA ALA A 113 4.03 23.71 7.31
C ALA A 113 3.04 23.93 6.17
N ARG A 114 1.87 24.49 6.47
CA ARG A 114 0.87 24.94 5.51
C ARG A 114 0.70 26.44 5.60
N PHE A 115 0.84 27.12 4.48
CA PHE A 115 0.59 28.55 4.36
C PHE A 115 -0.23 28.83 3.11
N GLN A 116 -1.37 29.51 3.28
CA GLN A 116 -2.37 29.68 2.21
C GLN A 116 -2.76 28.31 1.60
N SER A 117 -2.66 28.16 0.28
CA SER A 117 -3.00 26.93 -0.45
C SER A 117 -1.82 25.96 -0.65
N ARG A 118 -0.64 26.26 -0.10
CA ARG A 118 0.57 25.46 -0.26
C ARG A 118 1.02 24.82 1.03
N ALA A 119 1.64 23.64 0.91
CA ALA A 119 2.26 22.96 2.02
C ALA A 119 3.65 22.45 1.62
N GLY A 120 4.53 22.35 2.61
CA GLY A 120 5.84 21.72 2.51
C GLY A 120 6.09 20.87 3.76
N GLY A 121 6.97 19.88 3.67
CA GLY A 121 7.28 19.03 4.79
C GLY A 121 8.71 18.50 4.77
N ARG A 122 9.20 18.10 5.95
CA ARG A 122 10.50 17.46 6.14
C ARG A 122 10.37 16.29 7.11
N LEU A 123 10.99 15.16 6.75
CA LEU A 123 11.11 14.01 7.65
C LEU A 123 12.15 14.35 8.74
N VAL A 124 11.80 14.07 9.99
CA VAL A 124 12.67 14.21 11.16
C VAL A 124 12.70 12.89 11.91
N LEU A 125 13.89 12.44 12.27
CA LEU A 125 14.10 11.25 13.08
C LEU A 125 14.13 11.63 14.57
N VAL A 126 13.60 10.78 15.42
CA VAL A 126 13.79 10.86 16.87
C VAL A 126 14.58 9.62 17.28
N VAL A 127 15.85 9.84 17.62
CA VAL A 127 16.80 8.79 18.03
C VAL A 127 17.67 9.29 19.17
N PRO A 128 18.19 8.41 20.05
CA PRO A 128 19.18 8.82 21.04
C PRO A 128 20.36 9.53 20.39
N ALA A 129 21.00 10.43 21.12
CA ALA A 129 22.18 11.15 20.62
C ALA A 129 23.24 10.17 20.08
N ASP A 130 23.91 10.57 19.01
CA ASP A 130 24.97 9.79 18.35
C ASP A 130 24.53 8.40 17.84
N THR A 131 23.22 8.20 17.64
CA THR A 131 22.68 6.97 17.06
C THR A 131 21.89 7.26 15.77
N HIS A 132 21.65 6.20 15.01
CA HIS A 132 21.06 6.31 13.68
C HIS A 132 19.93 5.29 13.47
N LYS A 133 19.26 5.40 12.33
CA LYS A 133 18.28 4.45 11.84
C LYS A 133 18.97 3.39 10.97
N VAL A 134 18.66 2.11 11.21
CA VAL A 134 18.92 1.01 10.29
C VAL A 134 17.58 0.52 9.74
N SER A 135 17.43 0.51 8.44
CA SER A 135 16.20 0.08 7.79
C SER A 135 16.49 -0.78 6.57
N GLY A 136 15.48 -1.42 6.02
CA GLY A 136 15.64 -2.24 4.84
C GLY A 136 14.41 -3.08 4.54
N ARG A 137 14.61 -4.08 3.70
CA ARG A 137 13.58 -5.05 3.29
C ARG A 137 14.08 -6.47 3.53
N ILE A 138 13.17 -7.32 3.95
CA ILE A 138 13.42 -8.75 4.12
C ILE A 138 12.65 -9.50 3.06
N THR A 139 13.36 -10.40 2.38
CA THR A 139 12.79 -11.19 1.29
C THR A 139 13.14 -12.68 1.41
N GLU A 140 12.39 -13.49 0.70
CA GLU A 140 12.77 -14.82 0.26
C GLU A 140 12.80 -14.78 -1.27
N GLY A 141 13.98 -14.82 -1.86
CA GLY A 141 14.16 -14.46 -3.26
C GLY A 141 13.61 -13.05 -3.52
N GLU A 142 12.68 -12.91 -4.45
CA GLU A 142 12.06 -11.61 -4.77
C GLU A 142 10.83 -11.27 -3.91
N LEU A 143 10.31 -12.23 -3.15
CA LEU A 143 9.05 -12.06 -2.41
C LEU A 143 9.29 -11.48 -1.02
N PRO A 144 8.51 -10.45 -0.60
CA PRO A 144 8.65 -9.85 0.71
C PRO A 144 8.24 -10.84 1.81
N LEU A 145 9.02 -10.86 2.91
CA LEU A 145 8.69 -11.64 4.09
C LEU A 145 8.16 -10.75 5.21
N GLN A 146 6.88 -10.93 5.54
CA GLN A 146 6.22 -10.32 6.69
C GLN A 146 6.52 -11.10 7.97
N GLY A 147 6.55 -10.40 9.11
CA GLY A 147 6.63 -11.02 10.44
C GLY A 147 7.98 -11.63 10.79
N VAL A 148 9.06 -11.17 10.14
CA VAL A 148 10.44 -11.52 10.53
C VAL A 148 10.83 -10.64 11.70
N SER A 149 11.32 -11.26 12.78
CA SER A 149 11.89 -10.55 13.93
C SER A 149 13.34 -10.19 13.64
N LEU A 150 13.67 -8.91 13.73
CA LEU A 150 15.05 -8.42 13.70
C LEU A 150 15.43 -8.02 15.12
N ARG A 151 16.65 -8.34 15.53
CA ARG A 151 17.18 -7.96 16.84
C ARG A 151 18.66 -7.59 16.72
N VAL A 152 19.03 -6.48 17.36
CA VAL A 152 20.43 -6.15 17.59
C VAL A 152 20.94 -7.05 18.72
N ILE A 153 21.90 -7.93 18.40
CA ILE A 153 22.41 -8.93 19.36
C ILE A 153 23.82 -8.60 19.88
N ARG A 154 24.44 -7.54 19.31
CA ARG A 154 25.74 -7.01 19.76
C ARG A 154 25.92 -5.58 19.31
N GLY A 155 26.55 -4.75 20.13
CA GLY A 155 26.92 -3.36 19.86
C GLY A 155 25.91 -2.34 20.37
N THR A 156 26.06 -1.07 19.96
CA THR A 156 25.14 -0.01 20.39
C THR A 156 23.73 -0.27 19.87
N GLY A 157 22.78 -0.31 20.77
CA GLY A 157 21.40 -0.70 20.47
C GLY A 157 21.10 -2.16 20.77
N GLU A 158 22.00 -2.90 21.44
CA GLU A 158 21.75 -4.29 21.83
C GLU A 158 20.41 -4.44 22.57
N GLY A 159 19.61 -5.43 22.14
CA GLY A 159 18.26 -5.67 22.64
C GLY A 159 17.16 -4.95 21.86
N LEU A 160 17.46 -3.91 21.05
CA LEU A 160 16.50 -3.32 20.14
C LEU A 160 15.96 -4.34 19.15
N SER A 161 14.68 -4.27 18.88
CA SER A 161 14.01 -5.19 17.95
C SER A 161 13.00 -4.48 17.05
N ALA A 162 12.76 -5.05 15.89
CA ALA A 162 11.73 -4.65 14.95
C ALA A 162 11.11 -5.89 14.31
N THR A 163 9.92 -5.71 13.72
CA THR A 163 9.26 -6.77 12.94
C THR A 163 8.97 -6.26 11.55
N SER A 164 9.22 -7.07 10.53
CA SER A 164 8.93 -6.69 9.16
C SER A 164 7.43 -6.60 8.89
N ASP A 165 7.04 -5.56 8.16
CA ASP A 165 5.66 -5.33 7.72
C ASP A 165 5.26 -6.26 6.54
N PHE A 166 4.04 -6.08 6.00
CA PHE A 166 3.52 -6.88 4.88
C PHE A 166 4.31 -6.70 3.56
N ASN A 167 5.08 -5.62 3.42
CA ASN A 167 6.01 -5.39 2.31
C ASN A 167 7.44 -5.90 2.62
N GLY A 168 7.64 -6.56 3.76
CA GLY A 168 8.95 -6.99 4.24
C GLY A 168 9.80 -5.86 4.81
N ARG A 169 9.29 -4.63 4.98
CA ARG A 169 10.06 -3.48 5.45
C ARG A 169 10.23 -3.50 6.96
N PHE A 170 11.40 -3.08 7.41
CA PHE A 170 11.70 -2.90 8.84
C PHE A 170 12.46 -1.59 9.09
N ALA A 171 12.45 -1.14 10.34
CA ALA A 171 13.30 -0.05 10.82
C ALA A 171 13.67 -0.27 12.30
N LEU A 172 14.96 -0.13 12.59
CA LEU A 172 15.54 -0.10 13.92
C LEU A 172 16.08 1.31 14.16
N TYR A 173 15.75 1.90 15.30
CA TYR A 173 16.18 3.25 15.67
C TYR A 173 17.03 3.20 16.92
N GLY A 174 18.13 3.94 16.95
CA GLY A 174 19.03 3.98 18.10
C GLY A 174 20.23 3.05 17.98
N VAL A 175 20.72 2.82 16.77
CA VAL A 175 21.85 1.92 16.46
C VAL A 175 23.08 2.74 16.08
N ALA A 176 24.29 2.37 16.54
CA ALA A 176 25.53 3.05 16.17
C ALA A 176 26.75 2.12 16.25
N GLY A 177 27.84 2.48 15.54
CA GLY A 177 29.12 1.76 15.55
C GLY A 177 29.01 0.36 14.94
N GLU A 178 29.89 -0.53 15.40
CA GLU A 178 29.89 -1.94 14.97
C GLU A 178 28.79 -2.71 15.69
N VAL A 179 27.82 -3.20 14.92
CA VAL A 179 26.67 -3.94 15.44
C VAL A 179 26.45 -5.24 14.71
N ARG A 180 25.86 -6.21 15.38
CA ARG A 180 25.38 -7.45 14.77
C ARG A 180 23.86 -7.56 14.90
N ILE A 181 23.19 -7.74 13.77
CA ILE A 181 21.72 -7.88 13.69
C ILE A 181 21.41 -9.30 13.28
N GLN A 182 20.50 -9.93 14.02
CA GLN A 182 19.88 -11.21 13.70
C GLN A 182 18.49 -10.97 13.11
N ALA A 183 18.20 -11.63 11.99
CA ALA A 183 16.87 -11.75 11.45
C ALA A 183 16.40 -13.21 11.58
N SER A 184 15.23 -13.43 12.20
CA SER A 184 14.70 -14.75 12.49
C SER A 184 13.21 -14.84 12.23
N LYS A 185 12.77 -16.00 11.75
CA LYS A 185 11.35 -16.32 11.55
C LYS A 185 11.15 -17.83 11.64
N PRO A 186 10.11 -18.33 12.35
CA PRO A 186 9.82 -19.77 12.41
C PRO A 186 9.74 -20.38 11.01
N GLY A 187 10.43 -21.50 10.80
CA GLY A 187 10.51 -22.20 9.51
C GLY A 187 11.62 -21.70 8.59
N TYR A 188 12.37 -20.68 8.96
CA TYR A 188 13.48 -20.14 8.18
C TYR A 188 14.80 -20.28 8.94
N LEU A 189 15.90 -20.26 8.20
CA LEU A 189 17.25 -20.19 8.77
C LEU A 189 17.50 -18.76 9.26
N ASP A 190 18.06 -18.63 10.46
CA ASP A 190 18.48 -17.34 10.99
C ASP A 190 19.57 -16.72 10.13
N THR A 191 19.42 -15.44 9.84
CA THR A 191 20.40 -14.67 9.08
C THR A 191 21.02 -13.59 9.97
N PHE A 192 22.33 -13.41 9.85
CA PHE A 192 23.09 -12.43 10.63
C PHE A 192 23.78 -11.43 9.70
N ARG A 193 23.83 -10.16 10.14
CA ARG A 193 24.59 -9.10 9.48
C ARG A 193 25.44 -8.36 10.51
N ASP A 194 26.72 -8.17 10.17
CA ASP A 194 27.61 -7.24 10.86
C ASP A 194 27.60 -5.93 10.06
N LEU A 195 27.28 -4.81 10.72
CA LEU A 195 27.16 -3.49 10.11
C LEU A 195 28.00 -2.47 10.88
N SER A 196 28.62 -1.53 10.16
CA SER A 196 29.24 -0.33 10.71
C SER A 196 28.30 0.85 10.51
N VAL A 197 27.69 1.35 11.60
CA VAL A 197 26.60 2.34 11.57
C VAL A 197 27.13 3.68 12.06
N GLY A 198 27.60 4.52 11.13
CA GLY A 198 28.03 5.91 11.37
C GLY A 198 27.03 6.97 10.84
N SER A 199 25.97 6.52 10.18
CA SER A 199 24.87 7.33 9.66
C SER A 199 23.64 6.45 9.47
N THR A 200 22.52 6.99 8.98
CA THR A 200 21.35 6.18 8.58
C THR A 200 21.73 5.18 7.48
N VAL A 201 21.48 3.90 7.72
CA VAL A 201 21.87 2.78 6.84
C VAL A 201 20.60 2.10 6.31
N THR A 202 20.66 1.68 5.03
CA THR A 202 19.70 0.75 4.45
C THR A 202 20.40 -0.55 4.10
N ASP A 203 19.97 -1.67 4.71
CA ASP A 203 20.48 -3.02 4.41
C ASP A 203 19.32 -4.01 4.30
N ASN A 204 19.41 -4.90 3.31
CA ASN A 204 18.37 -5.89 3.03
C ASN A 204 18.80 -7.26 3.53
N PHE A 205 17.84 -8.05 4.00
CA PHE A 205 18.04 -9.42 4.44
C PHE A 205 17.31 -10.37 3.50
N GLU A 206 17.96 -11.47 3.18
CA GLU A 206 17.34 -12.61 2.52
C GLU A 206 17.32 -13.78 3.50
N LEU A 207 16.14 -14.37 3.73
CA LEU A 207 15.98 -15.56 4.55
C LEU A 207 15.68 -16.75 3.66
N ALA A 208 16.41 -17.83 3.88
CA ALA A 208 16.17 -19.11 3.24
C ALA A 208 15.26 -19.98 4.10
N PRO A 209 14.33 -20.75 3.52
CA PRO A 209 13.53 -21.73 4.27
C PRO A 209 14.43 -22.79 4.89
N ALA A 210 14.15 -23.18 6.13
CA ALA A 210 14.93 -24.21 6.84
C ALA A 210 14.70 -25.63 6.29
N ARG A 211 13.64 -25.82 5.51
CA ARG A 211 13.30 -27.07 4.81
C ARG A 211 12.55 -26.75 3.51
N GLU A 212 12.58 -27.68 2.58
CA GLU A 212 11.78 -27.59 1.36
C GLU A 212 10.29 -27.54 1.71
N ARG A 213 9.54 -26.71 0.98
CA ARG A 213 8.09 -26.68 1.08
C ARG A 213 7.46 -27.89 0.45
N LYS A 214 6.39 -28.34 1.04
CA LYS A 214 5.58 -29.40 0.45
C LYS A 214 5.02 -28.94 -0.88
N ASN A 215 5.12 -29.79 -1.89
CA ASN A 215 4.47 -29.55 -3.18
C ASN A 215 2.97 -29.89 -3.06
N LEU A 216 2.14 -28.88 -3.28
CA LEU A 216 0.68 -28.97 -3.24
C LEU A 216 0.06 -28.86 -4.64
N ALA A 217 0.87 -28.84 -5.71
CA ALA A 217 0.31 -28.83 -7.06
C ALA A 217 -0.48 -30.11 -7.30
N GLY A 218 -1.68 -29.98 -7.87
CA GLY A 218 -2.57 -31.11 -8.15
C GLY A 218 -4.04 -30.73 -8.21
N THR A 219 -4.88 -31.74 -8.34
CA THR A 219 -6.35 -31.59 -8.39
C THR A 219 -6.97 -32.05 -7.08
N TYR A 220 -7.86 -31.23 -6.53
CA TYR A 220 -8.51 -31.45 -5.24
C TYR A 220 -10.04 -31.32 -5.37
N ALA A 221 -10.75 -31.99 -4.45
CA ALA A 221 -12.11 -31.64 -4.11
C ALA A 221 -12.06 -30.57 -3.00
N LEU A 222 -12.46 -29.34 -3.32
CA LEU A 222 -12.58 -28.25 -2.35
C LEU A 222 -14.01 -28.24 -1.80
N THR A 223 -14.14 -28.31 -0.47
CA THR A 223 -15.40 -28.10 0.23
C THR A 223 -15.31 -26.83 1.06
N LEU A 224 -16.31 -25.95 0.88
CA LEU A 224 -16.55 -24.74 1.67
C LEU A 224 -17.87 -24.91 2.40
N GLU A 225 -17.87 -24.72 3.73
CA GLU A 225 -19.09 -24.80 4.52
C GLU A 225 -19.27 -23.54 5.36
N ALA A 226 -20.42 -22.91 5.19
CA ALA A 226 -20.82 -21.76 5.99
C ALA A 226 -21.16 -22.25 7.41
N SER A 227 -20.40 -21.79 8.41
CA SER A 227 -20.68 -21.99 9.83
C SER A 227 -21.88 -21.16 10.30
N THR A 228 -22.06 -21.02 11.60
CA THR A 228 -23.09 -20.14 12.16
C THR A 228 -22.84 -18.70 11.71
N CYS A 229 -23.82 -18.10 11.06
CA CYS A 229 -23.74 -16.75 10.51
C CYS A 229 -24.04 -15.72 11.60
N ALA A 230 -23.18 -14.71 11.76
CA ALA A 230 -23.44 -13.59 12.63
C ALA A 230 -24.57 -12.73 12.04
N GLY A 231 -25.69 -12.59 12.78
CA GLY A 231 -26.74 -11.61 12.49
C GLY A 231 -27.72 -11.93 11.35
N SER A 232 -27.61 -13.08 10.66
CA SER A 232 -28.51 -13.42 9.54
C SER A 232 -29.20 -14.78 9.75
N SER A 233 -30.48 -14.74 10.06
CA SER A 233 -31.34 -15.93 10.10
C SER A 233 -31.82 -16.42 8.73
N THR A 234 -31.44 -15.76 7.64
CA THR A 234 -32.05 -15.93 6.30
C THR A 234 -31.10 -16.45 5.22
N PHE A 235 -29.86 -16.88 5.59
CA PHE A 235 -28.98 -17.45 4.57
C PHE A 235 -29.50 -18.82 4.12
N PRO A 236 -29.67 -19.05 2.80
CA PRO A 236 -30.27 -20.28 2.27
C PRO A 236 -29.48 -21.53 2.66
N ASN A 237 -30.16 -22.54 3.20
CA ASN A 237 -29.51 -23.77 3.66
C ASN A 237 -28.84 -24.54 2.53
N GLU A 238 -29.40 -24.52 1.34
CA GLU A 238 -28.88 -25.19 0.14
C GLU A 238 -27.58 -24.57 -0.37
N LEU A 239 -27.22 -23.35 0.08
CA LEU A 239 -25.97 -22.65 -0.29
C LEU A 239 -24.90 -22.70 0.81
N ARG A 240 -25.19 -23.35 1.95
CA ARG A 240 -24.24 -23.43 3.08
C ARG A 240 -23.06 -24.34 2.82
N SER A 241 -23.22 -25.35 1.98
CA SER A 241 -22.13 -26.27 1.62
C SER A 241 -21.93 -26.24 0.11
N ARG A 242 -20.70 -25.97 -0.32
CA ARG A 242 -20.32 -25.95 -1.74
C ARG A 242 -19.09 -26.81 -1.96
N THR A 243 -19.12 -27.60 -3.03
CA THR A 243 -17.99 -28.45 -3.42
C THR A 243 -17.59 -28.16 -4.85
N TYR A 244 -16.29 -27.93 -5.05
CA TYR A 244 -15.69 -27.59 -6.34
C TYR A 244 -14.54 -28.55 -6.66
N THR A 245 -14.16 -28.61 -7.94
CA THR A 245 -12.85 -29.11 -8.35
C THR A 245 -11.86 -27.95 -8.28
N ALA A 246 -10.79 -28.09 -7.50
CA ALA A 246 -9.75 -27.08 -7.38
C ALA A 246 -8.45 -27.59 -8.02
N ASN A 247 -7.98 -26.94 -9.07
CA ASN A 247 -6.69 -27.20 -9.69
C ASN A 247 -5.66 -26.23 -9.10
N VAL A 248 -4.68 -26.77 -8.40
CA VAL A 248 -3.63 -26.01 -7.72
C VAL A 248 -2.36 -26.06 -8.55
N THR A 249 -1.78 -24.90 -8.84
CA THR A 249 -0.40 -24.76 -9.32
C THR A 249 0.45 -24.09 -8.26
N GLN A 250 1.72 -24.50 -8.14
CA GLN A 250 2.66 -23.97 -7.15
C GLN A 250 3.96 -23.52 -7.81
N SER A 251 4.43 -22.34 -7.38
CA SER A 251 5.76 -21.81 -7.71
C SER A 251 6.38 -21.26 -6.44
N GLY A 252 7.37 -21.98 -5.89
CA GLY A 252 7.94 -21.67 -4.58
C GLY A 252 6.88 -21.65 -3.48
N GLN A 253 6.70 -20.51 -2.84
CA GLN A 253 5.66 -20.34 -1.83
C GLN A 253 4.28 -19.98 -2.40
N VAL A 254 4.19 -19.56 -3.66
CA VAL A 254 2.94 -19.07 -4.27
C VAL A 254 2.08 -20.22 -4.75
N LEU A 255 0.81 -20.18 -4.38
CA LEU A 255 -0.24 -21.10 -4.80
C LEU A 255 -1.28 -20.35 -5.63
N ASN A 256 -1.61 -20.88 -6.80
CA ASN A 256 -2.74 -20.41 -7.60
C ASN A 256 -3.75 -21.53 -7.74
N VAL A 257 -5.01 -21.22 -7.49
CA VAL A 257 -6.13 -22.17 -7.52
C VAL A 257 -7.11 -21.73 -8.59
N THR A 258 -7.46 -22.63 -9.49
CA THR A 258 -8.54 -22.45 -10.46
C THR A 258 -9.63 -23.45 -10.16
N LEU A 259 -10.87 -22.97 -10.09
CA LEU A 259 -12.04 -23.77 -9.73
C LEU A 259 -12.78 -24.30 -10.98
N GLY A 260 -13.38 -25.46 -10.82
CA GLY A 260 -14.27 -26.10 -11.78
C GLY A 260 -15.36 -26.89 -11.05
N GLY A 261 -16.23 -27.58 -11.80
CA GLY A 261 -17.31 -28.40 -11.22
C GLY A 261 -18.58 -27.61 -10.87
N ALA A 262 -18.59 -26.30 -11.19
CA ALA A 262 -19.74 -25.41 -11.13
C ALA A 262 -19.70 -24.41 -12.28
N THR A 263 -20.77 -23.63 -12.47
CA THR A 263 -20.79 -22.54 -13.46
C THR A 263 -20.30 -21.26 -12.79
N PHE A 264 -19.12 -20.79 -13.15
CA PHE A 264 -18.57 -19.56 -12.63
C PHE A 264 -18.84 -18.38 -13.57
N ILE A 265 -19.06 -17.19 -12.98
CA ILE A 265 -19.20 -15.93 -13.69
C ILE A 265 -17.81 -15.31 -13.78
N VAL A 266 -17.13 -15.55 -14.88
CA VAL A 266 -15.77 -15.04 -15.11
C VAL A 266 -15.85 -13.67 -15.77
N PHE A 267 -15.31 -12.66 -15.08
CA PHE A 267 -15.19 -11.29 -15.58
C PHE A 267 -13.74 -10.81 -15.46
N SER A 268 -13.19 -10.32 -16.56
CA SER A 268 -11.77 -9.88 -16.66
C SER A 268 -10.76 -10.91 -16.14
N GLY A 269 -11.06 -12.20 -16.34
CA GLY A 269 -10.18 -13.30 -15.91
C GLY A 269 -10.26 -13.66 -14.43
N MET A 270 -11.26 -13.12 -13.70
CA MET A 270 -11.57 -13.43 -12.29
C MET A 270 -12.97 -14.01 -12.17
N GLY A 271 -13.26 -14.71 -11.09
CA GLY A 271 -14.56 -15.32 -10.80
C GLY A 271 -14.49 -16.82 -10.54
N ASP A 272 -13.43 -17.48 -10.99
CA ASP A 272 -13.19 -18.92 -10.87
C ASP A 272 -11.85 -19.25 -10.18
N ARG A 273 -11.17 -18.27 -9.57
CA ARG A 273 -9.82 -18.47 -9.06
C ARG A 273 -9.54 -17.67 -7.79
N PHE A 274 -8.52 -18.10 -7.06
CA PHE A 274 -7.92 -17.38 -5.95
C PHE A 274 -6.45 -17.78 -5.80
N SER A 275 -5.72 -17.03 -5.00
CA SER A 275 -4.30 -17.25 -4.77
C SER A 275 -3.96 -17.34 -3.29
N GLY A 276 -2.78 -17.84 -3.00
CA GLY A 276 -2.29 -17.95 -1.64
C GLY A 276 -0.81 -18.27 -1.56
N SER A 277 -0.41 -18.64 -0.36
CA SER A 277 0.97 -19.04 -0.09
C SER A 277 1.04 -20.19 0.90
N ILE A 278 2.10 -20.98 0.80
CA ILE A 278 2.49 -21.99 1.80
C ILE A 278 3.81 -21.57 2.44
N ASP A 279 3.88 -21.60 3.77
CA ASP A 279 5.12 -21.39 4.51
C ASP A 279 5.91 -22.70 4.71
N PRO A 280 7.18 -22.65 5.18
CA PRO A 280 7.96 -23.87 5.44
C PRO A 280 7.42 -24.74 6.60
N LEU A 281 6.46 -24.24 7.39
CA LEU A 281 5.77 -24.98 8.46
C LEU A 281 4.48 -25.64 7.98
N GLU A 282 4.22 -25.63 6.66
CA GLU A 282 3.03 -26.19 6.04
C GLU A 282 1.73 -25.46 6.43
N THR A 283 1.84 -24.19 6.85
CA THR A 283 0.70 -23.29 6.98
C THR A 283 0.38 -22.70 5.60
N VAL A 284 -0.88 -22.78 5.22
CA VAL A 284 -1.39 -22.25 3.94
C VAL A 284 -2.32 -21.09 4.24
N VAL A 285 -2.11 -19.98 3.54
CA VAL A 285 -3.00 -18.82 3.57
C VAL A 285 -3.50 -18.55 2.17
N PHE A 286 -4.81 -18.62 1.95
CA PHE A 286 -5.43 -18.19 0.71
C PHE A 286 -6.20 -16.88 0.89
N ARG A 287 -6.23 -16.07 -0.15
CA ARG A 287 -7.09 -14.89 -0.27
C ARG A 287 -8.13 -15.15 -1.34
N ILE A 288 -9.38 -15.14 -0.93
CA ILE A 288 -10.56 -15.29 -1.79
C ILE A 288 -11.28 -13.96 -1.79
N GLY A 289 -10.97 -13.07 -2.73
CA GLY A 289 -11.54 -11.72 -2.79
C GLY A 289 -11.19 -10.84 -1.57
N ASP A 290 -11.68 -9.59 -1.59
CA ASP A 290 -11.57 -8.67 -0.46
C ASP A 290 -12.97 -8.38 0.11
N PRO A 291 -13.31 -8.89 1.32
CA PRO A 291 -14.63 -8.70 1.92
C PRO A 291 -14.93 -7.24 2.28
N PHE A 292 -13.90 -6.37 2.41
CA PHE A 292 -14.07 -4.96 2.78
C PHE A 292 -14.30 -4.04 1.59
N TYR A 293 -13.89 -4.42 0.39
CA TYR A 293 -14.03 -3.60 -0.81
C TYR A 293 -15.48 -3.51 -1.31
N TYR A 294 -16.32 -4.46 -0.91
CA TYR A 294 -17.72 -4.54 -1.33
C TYR A 294 -18.59 -3.38 -0.84
N TYR A 295 -18.27 -2.80 0.31
CA TYR A 295 -19.12 -1.75 0.93
C TYR A 295 -19.01 -0.38 0.21
N TYR A 296 -17.95 -0.14 -0.57
CA TYR A 296 -17.67 1.18 -1.13
C TYR A 296 -17.86 1.32 -2.64
N TYR A 297 -17.77 0.25 -3.42
CA TYR A 297 -17.91 0.33 -4.87
C TYR A 297 -18.60 -0.92 -5.43
N TYR A 298 -19.70 -0.73 -6.15
CA TYR A 298 -20.39 -1.77 -6.93
C TYR A 298 -19.55 -2.28 -8.13
N LEU A 299 -18.27 -2.53 -7.96
CA LEU A 299 -17.39 -2.97 -9.02
C LEU A 299 -17.26 -4.51 -9.01
N PRO A 300 -17.60 -5.18 -10.11
CA PRO A 300 -17.53 -6.65 -10.22
C PRO A 300 -16.12 -7.23 -10.13
N ASN A 301 -15.09 -6.40 -10.11
CA ASN A 301 -13.68 -6.80 -10.13
C ASN A 301 -13.09 -7.19 -8.76
N THR A 302 -13.89 -7.20 -7.69
CA THR A 302 -13.44 -7.50 -6.33
C THR A 302 -13.72 -8.92 -5.88
N PHE A 303 -14.47 -9.71 -6.66
CA PHE A 303 -14.81 -11.08 -6.33
C PHE A 303 -13.98 -12.05 -7.16
N GLU A 304 -13.13 -12.82 -6.50
CA GLU A 304 -12.30 -13.84 -7.14
C GLU A 304 -13.05 -15.16 -7.34
N VAL A 305 -14.13 -15.42 -6.58
CA VAL A 305 -15.00 -16.59 -6.73
C VAL A 305 -16.45 -16.16 -6.81
N VAL A 306 -17.07 -16.32 -7.98
CA VAL A 306 -18.48 -16.01 -8.22
C VAL A 306 -19.14 -17.17 -8.96
N GLU A 307 -19.99 -17.91 -8.26
CA GLU A 307 -20.74 -19.01 -8.82
C GLU A 307 -22.14 -18.57 -9.28
N ARG A 308 -22.56 -18.96 -10.48
CA ARG A 308 -23.95 -18.88 -10.89
C ARG A 308 -24.72 -20.03 -10.26
N VAL A 309 -25.60 -19.73 -9.31
CA VAL A 309 -26.40 -20.73 -8.59
C VAL A 309 -27.57 -21.20 -9.46
N ASP A 310 -28.31 -20.25 -10.01
CA ASP A 310 -29.45 -20.45 -10.91
C ASP A 310 -29.60 -19.25 -11.87
N ASP A 311 -30.76 -19.17 -12.57
CA ASP A 311 -30.99 -18.09 -13.54
C ASP A 311 -31.17 -16.71 -12.93
N SER A 312 -31.39 -16.63 -11.62
CA SER A 312 -31.68 -15.39 -10.89
C SER A 312 -30.67 -15.03 -9.82
N ARG A 313 -29.84 -16.00 -9.38
CA ARG A 313 -28.95 -15.83 -8.22
C ARG A 313 -27.51 -16.24 -8.53
N SER A 314 -26.59 -15.51 -7.92
CA SER A 314 -25.19 -15.87 -7.84
C SER A 314 -24.72 -15.91 -6.38
N LEU A 315 -23.73 -16.74 -6.10
CA LEU A 315 -23.03 -16.86 -4.82
C LEU A 315 -21.61 -16.38 -4.97
N THR A 316 -21.18 -15.47 -4.13
CA THR A 316 -19.77 -15.11 -4.02
C THR A 316 -19.23 -15.48 -2.65
N VAL A 317 -17.96 -15.90 -2.62
CA VAL A 317 -17.22 -16.20 -1.40
C VAL A 317 -16.02 -15.28 -1.35
N ALA A 318 -15.84 -14.58 -0.22
CA ALA A 318 -14.74 -13.65 -0.02
C ALA A 318 -14.18 -13.77 1.40
N GLY A 319 -12.87 -13.68 1.56
CA GLY A 319 -12.21 -13.72 2.85
C GLY A 319 -10.78 -14.26 2.81
N ILE A 320 -10.28 -14.54 4.00
CA ILE A 320 -8.93 -15.11 4.18
C ILE A 320 -9.07 -16.51 4.77
N VAL A 321 -8.49 -17.48 4.10
CA VAL A 321 -8.35 -18.84 4.60
C VAL A 321 -7.03 -18.97 5.32
N THR A 322 -7.06 -19.56 6.51
CA THR A 322 -5.87 -20.06 7.20
C THR A 322 -6.04 -21.55 7.40
N ALA A 323 -5.15 -22.34 6.81
CA ALA A 323 -5.21 -23.79 6.78
C ALA A 323 -3.84 -24.42 7.09
N THR A 324 -3.85 -25.68 7.43
CA THR A 324 -2.64 -26.51 7.59
C THR A 324 -2.70 -27.73 6.69
N VAL A 325 -1.55 -28.21 6.28
CA VAL A 325 -1.44 -29.44 5.49
C VAL A 325 -1.32 -30.64 6.44
N ARG A 326 -2.22 -31.60 6.30
CA ARG A 326 -2.21 -32.86 7.06
C ARG A 326 -2.20 -34.04 6.10
N GLY A 327 -1.06 -34.73 5.99
CA GLY A 327 -0.91 -35.71 4.93
C GLY A 327 -1.08 -35.05 3.56
N SER A 328 -2.09 -35.42 2.80
CA SER A 328 -2.45 -34.79 1.52
C SER A 328 -3.65 -33.83 1.61
N GLU A 329 -4.28 -33.71 2.76
CA GLU A 329 -5.41 -32.80 2.98
C GLU A 329 -4.91 -31.41 3.38
N ILE A 330 -5.57 -30.36 2.86
CA ILE A 330 -5.42 -28.97 3.29
C ILE A 330 -6.70 -28.59 3.99
N ALA A 331 -6.65 -28.35 5.31
CA ALA A 331 -7.84 -28.10 6.10
C ALA A 331 -7.64 -26.90 7.03
N GLY A 332 -8.67 -26.08 7.17
CA GLY A 332 -8.63 -24.88 7.99
C GLY A 332 -9.94 -24.11 8.00
N THR A 333 -9.83 -22.82 8.27
CA THR A 333 -10.97 -21.93 8.39
C THR A 333 -10.89 -20.76 7.40
N LEU A 334 -12.04 -20.37 6.88
CA LEU A 334 -12.24 -19.13 6.14
C LEU A 334 -12.84 -18.08 7.08
N ASN A 335 -12.12 -17.03 7.34
CA ASN A 335 -12.63 -15.81 7.94
C ASN A 335 -13.14 -14.89 6.83
N GLY A 336 -14.46 -14.82 6.67
CA GLY A 336 -15.03 -14.15 5.53
C GLY A 336 -16.54 -14.24 5.42
N SER A 337 -17.04 -14.17 4.20
CA SER A 337 -18.46 -14.11 3.91
C SER A 337 -18.85 -14.97 2.72
N PHE A 338 -20.00 -15.62 2.83
CA PHE A 338 -20.79 -16.13 1.72
C PHE A 338 -21.88 -15.11 1.45
N ILE A 339 -21.99 -14.64 0.20
CA ILE A 339 -22.90 -13.55 -0.18
C ILE A 339 -23.73 -14.01 -1.37
N VAL A 340 -25.06 -13.95 -1.23
CA VAL A 340 -26.01 -14.23 -2.31
C VAL A 340 -26.42 -12.91 -2.96
N LEU A 341 -26.26 -12.83 -4.27
CA LEU A 341 -26.59 -11.67 -5.09
C LEU A 341 -27.71 -12.01 -6.07
N SER A 342 -28.59 -11.05 -6.35
CA SER A 342 -29.54 -11.18 -7.45
C SER A 342 -28.84 -10.91 -8.79
N GLY A 343 -29.16 -11.72 -9.79
CA GLY A 343 -28.59 -11.64 -11.13
C GLY A 343 -27.41 -12.58 -11.34
N THR A 344 -27.12 -12.84 -12.60
CA THR A 344 -26.11 -13.80 -13.05
C THR A 344 -25.05 -13.14 -13.92
N GLN A 345 -25.09 -11.82 -14.07
CA GLN A 345 -24.11 -11.01 -14.79
C GLN A 345 -23.88 -9.67 -14.10
N PRO A 346 -22.66 -9.13 -14.09
CA PRO A 346 -22.39 -7.79 -13.63
C PRO A 346 -23.08 -6.71 -14.50
N PRO A 347 -23.50 -5.57 -13.88
CA PRO A 347 -23.52 -5.32 -12.45
C PRO A 347 -24.62 -6.10 -11.75
N PHE A 348 -24.29 -6.78 -10.65
CA PHE A 348 -25.27 -7.50 -9.82
C PHE A 348 -26.26 -6.50 -9.22
N ARG A 349 -27.56 -6.86 -9.23
CA ARG A 349 -28.60 -5.87 -8.93
C ARG A 349 -28.82 -5.61 -7.45
N GLN A 350 -28.75 -6.63 -6.59
CA GLN A 350 -29.01 -6.47 -5.15
C GLN A 350 -28.34 -7.56 -4.32
N PHE A 351 -27.99 -7.21 -3.09
CA PHE A 351 -27.74 -8.14 -2.01
C PHE A 351 -29.04 -8.85 -1.63
N MET A 352 -29.01 -10.16 -1.57
CA MET A 352 -30.12 -10.96 -1.09
C MET A 352 -29.92 -11.44 0.33
N SER A 353 -28.73 -12.03 0.62
CA SER A 353 -28.35 -12.50 1.95
C SER A 353 -26.86 -12.62 2.08
N THR A 354 -26.36 -12.57 3.33
CA THR A 354 -24.98 -12.78 3.64
C THR A 354 -24.81 -13.65 4.87
N CYS A 355 -23.77 -14.48 4.89
CA CYS A 355 -23.33 -15.24 6.04
C CYS A 355 -21.87 -14.89 6.32
N HIS A 356 -21.63 -14.05 7.32
CA HIS A 356 -20.30 -13.69 7.79
C HIS A 356 -19.91 -14.53 9.00
N SER A 357 -18.69 -15.07 9.02
CA SER A 357 -18.11 -15.77 10.17
C SER A 357 -16.59 -15.74 10.11
N PRO A 358 -15.90 -15.73 11.26
CA PRO A 358 -14.45 -15.92 11.31
C PRO A 358 -14.02 -17.37 11.12
N SER A 359 -14.95 -18.33 11.03
CA SER A 359 -14.68 -19.76 11.15
C SER A 359 -15.51 -20.65 10.22
N HIS A 360 -15.76 -20.21 8.99
CA HIS A 360 -16.28 -21.11 7.95
C HIS A 360 -15.29 -22.24 7.68
N THR A 361 -15.80 -23.43 7.37
CA THR A 361 -14.94 -24.58 7.07
C THR A 361 -14.34 -24.48 5.66
N PHE A 362 -13.06 -24.79 5.54
CA PHE A 362 -12.33 -24.92 4.27
C PHE A 362 -11.57 -26.23 4.26
N VAL A 363 -11.86 -27.12 3.29
CA VAL A 363 -11.17 -28.42 3.16
C VAL A 363 -10.89 -28.72 1.69
N MET A 364 -9.65 -29.08 1.38
CA MET A 364 -9.24 -29.59 0.06
C MET A 364 -8.70 -31.01 0.24
N ARG A 365 -9.30 -31.98 -0.45
CA ARG A 365 -8.85 -33.39 -0.49
C ARG A 365 -8.41 -33.73 -1.90
N PRO A 366 -7.26 -34.42 -2.10
CA PRO A 366 -6.84 -34.89 -3.42
C PRO A 366 -7.90 -35.73 -4.10
N ARG A 367 -8.01 -35.58 -5.40
CA ARG A 367 -8.86 -36.42 -6.27
C ARG A 367 -8.06 -37.51 -6.93
#